data_a52d36b751e694e85e2ce85aacd3d1c6
#
_entry.id   a52d36b751e694e85e2ce85aacd3d1c6
#
_cell.length_a   1.000
_cell.length_b   1.000
_cell.length_c   1.000
_cell.angle_alpha   90.00
_cell.angle_beta   90.00
_cell.angle_gamma   90.00
#
_symmetry.space_group_name_H-M   'P 1'
#
loop_
_entity.id
_entity.type
_entity.pdbx_description
1 polymer ?
#
loop_
_entity_poly.entity_id
_entity_poly.type
_entity_poly.pdbx_seq_one_letter_code
_entity_poly.pdbx_strand_id
1 'polypeptide(L)'
;DSPAQTMLRIAANARRLKTRHGLRLVVIDYLQLVEPENRRDPRQEQVAQVSRRLKFLAKELEIPVIALAQVNRASEDRQDSVPRLSDLRESGSIEQDADSVIMLH
;
A
#
# COMPACT_ATOMS: atom_id res chain seq x y z
N ASP A 1 11.97 6.20 7.28
CA ASP A 1 13.07 5.25 7.54
C ASP A 1 12.92 4.42 8.81
N SER A 2 11.74 4.39 9.40
CA SER A 2 11.49 3.56 10.58
C SER A 2 10.97 2.19 10.17
N PRO A 3 11.49 1.10 10.77
CA PRO A 3 10.98 -0.23 10.49
C PRO A 3 9.58 -0.42 11.08
N ALA A 4 8.77 -1.27 10.44
CA ALA A 4 7.52 -1.81 10.96
C ALA A 4 6.62 -0.77 11.65
N GLN A 5 5.95 0.06 10.86
CA GLN A 5 4.99 1.04 11.38
C GLN A 5 3.56 0.65 11.05
N THR A 6 2.64 0.98 11.96
CA THR A 6 1.20 0.86 11.69
C THR A 6 0.72 2.03 10.82
N MET A 7 -0.42 1.85 10.17
CA MET A 7 -1.02 2.94 9.39
C MET A 7 -1.37 4.14 10.26
N LEU A 8 -1.73 3.90 11.51
CA LEU A 8 -2.02 5.00 12.43
C LEU A 8 -0.81 5.91 12.62
N ARG A 9 0.37 5.33 12.82
CA ARG A 9 1.62 6.08 12.94
C ARG A 9 2.01 6.77 11.66
N ILE A 10 1.92 6.07 10.55
CA ILE A 10 2.24 6.62 9.24
C ILE A 10 1.37 7.84 8.95
N ALA A 11 0.07 7.73 9.20
CA ALA A 11 -0.85 8.83 8.98
C ALA A 11 -0.55 10.02 9.88
N ALA A 12 -0.26 9.77 11.16
CA ALA A 12 0.08 10.84 12.11
C ALA A 12 1.36 11.57 11.69
N ASN A 13 2.39 10.82 11.28
CA ASN A 13 3.64 11.40 10.81
C ASN A 13 3.44 12.21 9.53
N ALA A 14 2.65 11.69 8.60
CA ALA A 14 2.39 12.38 7.33
C ALA A 14 1.64 13.69 7.55
N ARG A 15 0.62 13.69 8.43
CA ARG A 15 -0.12 14.90 8.78
C ARG A 15 0.79 15.96 9.38
N ARG A 16 1.65 15.55 10.29
CA ARG A 16 2.59 16.45 10.95
C ARG A 16 3.58 17.05 9.95
N LEU A 17 4.14 16.20 9.07
CA LEU A 17 5.10 16.64 8.06
C LEU A 17 4.45 17.57 7.06
N LYS A 18 3.20 17.33 6.67
CA LYS A 18 2.49 18.23 5.79
C LYS A 18 2.30 19.60 6.42
N THR A 19 1.90 19.65 7.68
CA THR A 19 1.66 20.91 8.38
C THR A 19 2.95 21.68 8.59
N ARG A 20 4.04 21.01 8.98
CA ARG A 20 5.29 21.67 9.36
C ARG A 20 6.23 21.92 8.20
N HIS A 21 6.25 21.02 7.22
CA HIS A 21 7.26 21.02 6.15
C HIS A 21 6.69 20.97 4.74
N GLY A 22 5.36 21.00 4.60
CA GLY A 22 4.72 21.00 3.27
C GLY A 22 4.95 19.71 2.50
N LEU A 23 4.74 18.56 3.15
CA LEU A 23 4.88 17.25 2.51
C LEU A 23 4.09 17.19 1.20
N ARG A 24 4.72 16.70 0.12
CA ARG A 24 4.12 16.63 -1.21
C ARG A 24 3.96 15.22 -1.77
N LEU A 25 4.58 14.23 -1.15
CA LEU A 25 4.57 12.85 -1.63
C LEU A 25 4.82 11.90 -0.48
N VAL A 26 4.09 10.79 -0.48
CA VAL A 26 4.34 9.67 0.44
C VAL A 26 4.65 8.43 -0.39
N VAL A 27 5.71 7.72 -0.03
CA VAL A 27 6.09 6.46 -0.66
C VAL A 27 6.14 5.38 0.42
N ILE A 28 5.42 4.29 0.19
CA ILE A 28 5.41 3.12 1.08
C ILE A 28 6.15 1.98 0.38
N ASP A 29 7.24 1.55 0.94
CA ASP A 29 8.04 0.45 0.39
C ASP A 29 8.18 -0.65 1.46
N TYR A 30 7.56 -1.74 1.29
CA TYR A 30 6.41 -2.03 0.46
C TYR A 30 5.19 -2.28 1.37
N LEU A 31 4.01 -2.25 0.77
CA LEU A 31 2.75 -2.18 1.50
C LEU A 31 2.56 -3.33 2.50
N GLN A 32 3.01 -4.53 2.17
CA GLN A 32 2.87 -5.70 3.02
C GLN A 32 3.74 -5.65 4.29
N LEU A 33 4.68 -4.71 4.38
CA LEU A 33 5.49 -4.52 5.58
C LEU A 33 4.83 -3.63 6.63
N VAL A 34 3.74 -2.96 6.28
CA VAL A 34 3.00 -2.15 7.26
C VAL A 34 2.39 -3.09 8.28
N GLU A 35 2.59 -2.80 9.57
CA GLU A 35 2.03 -3.62 10.63
C GLU A 35 0.51 -3.53 10.65
N PRO A 36 -0.19 -4.68 10.69
CA PRO A 36 -1.65 -4.69 10.77
C PRO A 36 -2.14 -4.19 12.12
N GLU A 37 -3.30 -3.57 12.14
CA GLU A 37 -3.95 -3.16 13.40
C GLU A 37 -4.40 -4.38 14.21
N ASN A 38 -4.82 -5.42 13.52
CA ASN A 38 -5.24 -6.67 14.14
C ASN A 38 -4.54 -7.84 13.45
N ARG A 39 -3.57 -8.43 14.15
CA ARG A 39 -2.79 -9.56 13.62
C ARG A 39 -3.60 -10.83 13.45
N ARG A 40 -4.78 -10.89 14.05
CA ARG A 40 -5.68 -12.07 13.95
C ARG A 40 -6.47 -12.07 12.65
N ASP A 41 -6.56 -10.93 11.97
CA ASP A 41 -7.25 -10.86 10.69
C ASP A 41 -6.49 -11.66 9.62
N PRO A 42 -7.19 -12.25 8.65
CA PRO A 42 -6.51 -12.86 7.50
C PRO A 42 -5.61 -11.86 6.80
N ARG A 43 -4.53 -12.36 6.20
CA ARG A 43 -3.55 -11.51 5.51
C ARG A 43 -4.20 -10.62 4.47
N GLN A 44 -5.13 -11.16 3.72
CA GLN A 44 -5.88 -10.43 2.71
C GLN A 44 -6.62 -9.23 3.30
N GLU A 45 -7.26 -9.43 4.46
CA GLU A 45 -7.97 -8.38 5.17
C GLU A 45 -7.01 -7.31 5.71
N GLN A 46 -5.86 -7.73 6.22
CA GLN A 46 -4.84 -6.80 6.73
C GLN A 46 -4.37 -5.85 5.64
N VAL A 47 -4.08 -6.41 4.47
CA VAL A 47 -3.60 -5.62 3.32
C VAL A 47 -4.71 -4.71 2.80
N ALA A 48 -5.96 -5.19 2.79
CA ALA A 48 -7.11 -4.41 2.38
C ALA A 48 -7.30 -3.17 3.26
N GLN A 49 -7.14 -3.32 4.57
CA GLN A 49 -7.26 -2.21 5.51
C GLN A 49 -6.17 -1.16 5.27
N VAL A 50 -4.94 -1.60 5.07
CA VAL A 50 -3.83 -0.69 4.80
C VAL A 50 -4.07 0.09 3.51
N SER A 51 -4.47 -0.59 2.46
CA SER A 51 -4.76 0.01 1.16
C SER A 51 -5.83 1.10 1.27
N ARG A 52 -6.92 0.78 1.94
CA ARG A 52 -8.03 1.72 2.13
C ARG A 52 -7.60 2.95 2.91
N ARG A 53 -6.83 2.75 3.98
CA ARG A 53 -6.34 3.87 4.80
C ARG A 53 -5.38 4.77 4.03
N LEU A 54 -4.56 4.20 3.16
CA LEU A 54 -3.68 4.98 2.30
C LEU A 54 -4.49 5.84 1.33
N LYS A 55 -5.58 5.30 0.80
CA LYS A 55 -6.47 6.06 -0.08
C LYS A 55 -7.08 7.24 0.65
N PHE A 56 -7.59 7.03 1.86
CA PHE A 56 -8.14 8.09 2.67
C PHE A 56 -7.10 9.15 3.02
N LEU A 57 -5.88 8.71 3.35
CA LEU A 57 -4.80 9.63 3.68
C LEU A 57 -4.43 10.51 2.49
N ALA A 58 -4.34 9.93 1.28
CA ALA A 58 -4.07 10.68 0.07
C ALA A 58 -5.13 11.74 -0.18
N LYS A 59 -6.40 11.40 0.03
CA LYS A 59 -7.50 12.35 -0.12
C LYS A 59 -7.47 13.44 0.94
N GLU A 60 -7.23 13.06 2.19
CA GLU A 60 -7.20 14.01 3.31
C GLU A 60 -6.09 15.05 3.13
N LEU A 61 -4.89 14.59 2.77
CA LEU A 61 -3.73 15.46 2.62
C LEU A 61 -3.63 16.12 1.25
N GLU A 62 -4.43 15.65 0.29
CA GLU A 62 -4.41 16.12 -1.10
C GLU A 62 -3.02 16.00 -1.72
N ILE A 63 -2.36 14.87 -1.47
CA ILE A 63 -1.04 14.56 -2.00
C ILE A 63 -1.03 13.16 -2.63
N PRO A 64 -0.14 12.93 -3.61
CA PRO A 64 0.05 11.59 -4.14
C PRO A 64 0.63 10.65 -3.11
N VAL A 65 0.17 9.40 -3.12
CA VAL A 65 0.74 8.32 -2.33
C VAL A 65 1.12 7.20 -3.30
N ILE A 66 2.38 6.81 -3.28
CA ILE A 66 2.89 5.70 -4.08
C ILE A 66 3.11 4.53 -3.12
N ALA A 67 2.42 3.43 -3.36
CA ALA A 67 2.60 2.22 -2.57
C ALA A 67 3.20 1.13 -3.45
N LEU A 68 4.34 0.61 -3.04
CA LEU A 68 4.94 -0.56 -3.66
C LEU A 68 4.27 -1.80 -3.09
N ALA A 69 3.90 -2.72 -3.94
CA ALA A 69 3.24 -3.96 -3.51
C ALA A 69 3.91 -5.14 -4.19
N GLN A 70 4.13 -6.19 -3.40
CA GLN A 70 4.68 -7.42 -3.93
C GLN A 70 3.56 -8.23 -4.58
N VAL A 71 3.79 -8.68 -5.81
CA VAL A 71 2.83 -9.53 -6.50
C VAL A 71 2.94 -10.99 -6.03
N ASN A 72 1.86 -11.72 -6.22
CA ASN A 72 1.81 -13.15 -5.94
C ASN A 72 2.80 -13.88 -6.85
N ARG A 73 3.49 -14.89 -6.30
CA ARG A 73 4.45 -15.73 -7.04
C ARG A 73 3.82 -16.52 -8.19
N ALA A 74 2.51 -16.56 -8.28
CA ALA A 74 1.83 -17.22 -9.40
C ALA A 74 2.30 -16.71 -10.77
N SER A 75 2.76 -15.43 -10.83
CA SER A 75 3.30 -14.89 -12.08
C SER A 75 4.59 -15.57 -12.52
N GLU A 76 5.38 -16.10 -11.59
CA GLU A 76 6.63 -16.79 -11.88
C GLU A 76 6.40 -18.15 -12.50
N ASP A 77 5.27 -18.77 -12.19
CA ASP A 77 4.90 -20.11 -12.69
C ASP A 77 4.25 -20.07 -14.06
N ARG A 78 3.87 -18.89 -14.55
CA ARG A 78 3.30 -18.74 -15.87
C ARG A 78 4.38 -18.75 -16.93
N GLN A 79 3.99 -19.23 -18.11
CA GLN A 79 4.89 -19.39 -19.24
C GLN A 79 5.55 -18.09 -19.68
N ASP A 80 4.83 -16.98 -19.58
CA ASP A 80 5.34 -15.67 -19.98
C ASP A 80 6.00 -14.89 -18.84
N SER A 81 5.78 -15.29 -17.59
CA SER A 81 6.29 -14.64 -16.38
C SER A 81 5.94 -13.14 -16.29
N VAL A 82 4.91 -12.71 -17.01
CA VAL A 82 4.50 -11.30 -17.01
C VAL A 82 3.51 -11.05 -15.87
N PRO A 83 3.78 -10.06 -15.00
CA PRO A 83 2.85 -9.72 -13.91
C PRO A 83 1.50 -9.26 -14.46
N ARG A 84 0.43 -9.65 -13.78
CA ARG A 84 -0.95 -9.27 -14.11
C ARG A 84 -1.65 -8.74 -12.87
N LEU A 85 -2.72 -7.97 -13.06
CA LEU A 85 -3.51 -7.46 -11.94
C LEU A 85 -4.02 -8.59 -11.04
N SER A 86 -4.34 -9.74 -11.62
CA SER A 86 -4.77 -10.91 -10.83
C SER A 86 -3.69 -11.41 -9.87
N ASP A 87 -2.42 -11.08 -10.09
CA ASP A 87 -1.33 -11.45 -9.20
C ASP A 87 -1.35 -10.67 -7.89
N LEU A 88 -2.17 -9.63 -7.80
CA LEU A 88 -2.46 -8.93 -6.57
C LEU A 88 -3.59 -9.58 -5.77
N ARG A 89 -3.81 -10.88 -5.97
CA ARG A 89 -4.95 -11.60 -5.41
C ARG A 89 -5.07 -11.49 -3.89
N GLU A 90 -3.95 -11.51 -3.17
CA GLU A 90 -3.95 -11.31 -1.71
C GLU A 90 -4.32 -9.88 -1.32
N SER A 91 -4.37 -9.01 -2.30
CA SER A 91 -4.55 -7.60 -2.12
C SER A 91 -5.52 -7.04 -3.16
N GLY A 92 -6.60 -7.79 -3.43
CA GLY A 92 -7.59 -7.38 -4.43
C GLY A 92 -8.14 -5.97 -4.22
N SER A 93 -8.17 -5.51 -2.97
CA SER A 93 -8.60 -4.16 -2.66
C SER A 93 -7.62 -3.10 -3.14
N ILE A 94 -6.33 -3.44 -3.31
CA ILE A 94 -5.35 -2.49 -3.85
C ILE A 94 -5.78 -2.05 -5.24
N GLU A 95 -6.22 -3.00 -6.06
CA GLU A 95 -6.70 -2.72 -7.41
C GLU A 95 -7.90 -1.76 -7.39
N GLN A 96 -8.80 -1.95 -6.42
CA GLN A 96 -9.98 -1.10 -6.28
C GLN A 96 -9.66 0.29 -5.74
N ASP A 97 -8.71 0.39 -4.81
CA ASP A 97 -8.37 1.66 -4.17
C ASP A 97 -7.43 2.51 -5.00
N ALA A 98 -6.58 1.89 -5.82
CA ALA A 98 -5.59 2.60 -6.60
C ALA A 98 -6.22 3.38 -7.76
N ASP A 99 -5.75 4.60 -7.98
CA ASP A 99 -6.12 5.37 -9.17
C ASP A 99 -5.36 4.88 -10.40
N SER A 100 -4.12 4.45 -10.20
CA SER A 100 -3.27 3.93 -11.26
C SER A 100 -2.46 2.78 -10.74
N VAL A 101 -2.29 1.75 -11.55
CA VAL A 101 -1.47 0.58 -11.19
C VAL A 101 -0.38 0.42 -12.26
N ILE A 102 0.86 0.36 -11.81
CA ILE A 102 2.01 0.14 -12.68
C ILE A 102 2.57 -1.25 -12.37
N MET A 103 2.60 -2.11 -13.37
CA MET A 103 3.13 -3.46 -13.24
C MET A 103 4.57 -3.47 -13.76
N LEU A 104 5.50 -3.89 -12.91
CA LEU A 104 6.91 -4.01 -13.29
C LEU A 104 7.22 -5.44 -13.69
N HIS A 105 7.94 -5.57 -14.76
CA HIS A 105 8.35 -6.87 -15.31
C HIS A 105 9.86 -7.05 -15.24
#